data_bc4384661726cb39e50940d09d9981ff
#
_entry.id   bc4384661726cb39e50940d09d9981ff
#
_cell.length_a   1.000
_cell.length_b   1.000
_cell.length_c   1.000
_cell.angle_alpha   90.00
_cell.angle_beta   90.00
_cell.angle_gamma   90.00
#
_symmetry.space_group_name_H-M   'P 1'
#
loop_
_entity.id
_entity.type
_entity.pdbx_description
1 polymer ?
#
loop_
_entity_poly.entity_id
_entity_poly.type
_entity_poly.pdbx_seq_one_letter_code
_entity_poly.pdbx_strand_id
1 'polypeptide(L)'
;RIVDLALFTDPETSFPTVGPSAARWGAALVGAAALLVMGRRADEKIAPGRKSVLGVMMAVTGTVLVLAGLSRLLSATVVWPSMVLLTAAGVWFFAMGWRVLSAPEGRGIAMPPNAVQCLIPTAALLWVLIQRFSIIPAASARLGCTFRVLGALGALLCVGMLCKLLYVPGGTYGCTVQQYGSLAFYFATCHELPQAIFELVRGSVSEQTLLTSLAIGCIGLCGLAAMLTTVPRSNPTKKDKAD
;
A
#
# COMPACT_ATOMS: atom_id res chain seq x y z
N ARG A 1 0.71 0.00 -17.41
CA ARG A 1 1.69 1.05 -17.10
C ARG A 1 3.06 0.76 -17.70
N ILE A 2 3.58 -0.46 -17.64
CA ILE A 2 4.91 -0.83 -18.20
C ILE A 2 4.99 -0.48 -19.70
N VAL A 3 4.00 -0.88 -20.48
CA VAL A 3 3.92 -0.58 -21.93
C VAL A 3 3.86 0.92 -22.19
N ASP A 4 3.08 1.65 -21.39
CA ASP A 4 2.96 3.12 -21.49
C ASP A 4 4.30 3.82 -21.19
N LEU A 5 5.02 3.37 -20.17
CA LEU A 5 6.34 3.89 -19.83
C LEU A 5 7.42 3.56 -20.88
N ALA A 6 7.36 2.36 -21.45
CA ALA A 6 8.36 1.91 -22.39
C ALA A 6 8.20 2.52 -23.80
N LEU A 7 6.95 2.69 -24.26
CA LEU A 7 6.66 3.05 -25.66
C LEU A 7 6.09 4.45 -25.83
N PHE A 8 5.42 5.00 -24.83
CA PHE A 8 4.62 6.22 -24.97
C PHE A 8 4.98 7.33 -23.98
N THR A 9 6.11 7.21 -23.30
CA THR A 9 6.62 8.23 -22.36
C THR A 9 8.04 8.62 -22.75
N ASP A 10 8.27 9.92 -22.93
CA ASP A 10 9.60 10.45 -23.18
C ASP A 10 10.53 10.14 -21.99
N PRO A 11 11.71 9.55 -22.27
CA PRO A 11 12.66 9.19 -21.23
C PRO A 11 13.23 10.36 -20.46
N GLU A 12 13.43 11.50 -21.10
CA GLU A 12 14.09 12.65 -20.48
C GLU A 12 13.11 13.52 -19.70
N THR A 13 11.96 13.81 -20.29
CA THR A 13 11.01 14.76 -19.71
C THR A 13 9.92 14.10 -18.88
N SER A 14 9.76 12.75 -18.98
CA SER A 14 8.65 11.99 -18.39
C SER A 14 7.25 12.44 -18.85
N PHE A 15 7.19 13.20 -19.95
CA PHE A 15 5.93 13.57 -20.59
C PHE A 15 5.44 12.49 -21.55
N PRO A 16 4.11 12.38 -21.73
CA PRO A 16 3.57 11.47 -22.72
C PRO A 16 3.92 11.94 -24.14
N THR A 17 4.55 11.08 -24.94
CA THR A 17 4.90 11.35 -26.34
C THR A 17 3.74 11.15 -27.29
N VAL A 18 2.82 10.22 -26.97
CA VAL A 18 1.69 9.86 -27.83
C VAL A 18 0.40 9.79 -26.99
N GLY A 19 -0.65 10.39 -27.53
CA GLY A 19 -1.99 10.39 -26.93
C GLY A 19 -2.20 11.39 -25.80
N PRO A 20 -3.46 11.79 -25.56
CA PRO A 20 -3.79 12.79 -24.55
C PRO A 20 -3.59 12.24 -23.14
N SER A 21 -3.01 13.04 -22.26
CA SER A 21 -2.90 12.73 -20.84
C SER A 21 -4.26 12.41 -20.19
N ALA A 22 -5.33 13.03 -20.70
CA ALA A 22 -6.70 12.78 -20.27
C ALA A 22 -7.15 11.31 -20.43
N ALA A 23 -6.72 10.62 -21.49
CA ALA A 23 -7.06 9.20 -21.69
C ALA A 23 -6.42 8.31 -20.62
N ARG A 24 -5.18 8.60 -20.23
CA ARG A 24 -4.46 7.88 -19.16
C ARG A 24 -5.11 8.11 -17.79
N TRP A 25 -5.51 9.35 -17.52
CA TRP A 25 -6.30 9.70 -16.35
C TRP A 25 -7.65 8.99 -16.33
N GLY A 26 -8.35 9.00 -17.46
CA GLY A 26 -9.61 8.29 -17.61
C GLY A 26 -9.48 6.81 -17.30
N ALA A 27 -8.47 6.13 -17.85
CA ALA A 27 -8.20 4.73 -17.59
C ALA A 27 -7.90 4.46 -16.10
N ALA A 28 -7.07 5.30 -15.46
CA ALA A 28 -6.74 5.17 -14.06
C ALA A 28 -7.95 5.38 -13.15
N LEU A 29 -8.78 6.37 -13.43
CA LEU A 29 -10.00 6.68 -12.66
C LEU A 29 -11.07 5.59 -12.85
N VAL A 30 -11.26 5.10 -14.07
CA VAL A 30 -12.18 4.00 -14.35
C VAL A 30 -11.74 2.73 -13.63
N GLY A 31 -10.43 2.40 -13.65
CA GLY A 31 -9.89 1.27 -12.91
C GLY A 31 -10.13 1.40 -11.40
N ALA A 32 -9.84 2.54 -10.81
CA ALA A 32 -10.08 2.81 -9.40
C ALA A 32 -11.59 2.72 -9.03
N ALA A 33 -12.46 3.32 -9.85
CA ALA A 33 -13.91 3.27 -9.64
C ALA A 33 -14.45 1.84 -9.74
N ALA A 34 -13.98 1.05 -10.70
CA ALA A 34 -14.36 -0.37 -10.83
C ALA A 34 -13.99 -1.17 -9.56
N LEU A 35 -12.76 -0.98 -9.05
CA LEU A 35 -12.31 -1.64 -7.82
C LEU A 35 -13.15 -1.25 -6.59
N LEU A 36 -13.52 0.03 -6.48
CA LEU A 36 -14.39 0.51 -5.39
C LEU A 36 -15.80 -0.09 -5.48
N VAL A 37 -16.36 -0.21 -6.67
CA VAL A 37 -17.69 -0.80 -6.89
C VAL A 37 -17.67 -2.31 -6.59
N MET A 38 -16.64 -3.02 -7.07
CA MET A 38 -16.48 -4.45 -6.79
C MET A 38 -16.32 -4.73 -5.31
N GLY A 39 -15.57 -3.92 -4.58
CA GLY A 39 -15.36 -4.07 -3.14
C GLY A 39 -16.61 -3.83 -2.28
N ARG A 40 -17.62 -3.12 -2.77
CA ARG A 40 -18.86 -2.86 -2.02
C ARG A 40 -19.71 -4.12 -1.74
N ARG A 41 -19.49 -5.20 -2.49
CA ARG A 41 -20.29 -6.44 -2.37
C ARG A 41 -19.73 -7.44 -1.35
N ALA A 42 -18.57 -7.14 -0.77
CA ALA A 42 -17.87 -8.07 0.09
C ALA A 42 -18.28 -7.94 1.56
N ASP A 43 -19.19 -8.81 2.00
CA ASP A 43 -19.48 -9.01 3.43
C ASP A 43 -18.66 -10.22 3.90
N GLU A 44 -17.37 -10.00 4.18
CA GLU A 44 -16.38 -11.06 4.32
C GLU A 44 -15.75 -11.05 5.72
N LYS A 45 -15.43 -12.24 6.22
CA LYS A 45 -14.67 -12.46 7.45
C LYS A 45 -13.23 -12.86 7.12
N ILE A 46 -12.31 -12.65 8.04
CA ILE A 46 -10.91 -13.09 7.88
C ILE A 46 -10.82 -14.60 7.96
N ALA A 47 -10.16 -15.23 6.97
CA ALA A 47 -9.93 -16.67 6.96
C ALA A 47 -8.84 -17.06 7.96
N PRO A 48 -9.09 -17.98 8.87
CA PRO A 48 -8.02 -18.61 9.65
C PRO A 48 -7.09 -19.35 8.67
N GLY A 49 -5.81 -19.26 8.86
CA GLY A 49 -4.80 -19.96 8.04
C GLY A 49 -4.24 -19.13 6.86
N ARG A 50 -5.02 -18.30 6.18
CA ARG A 50 -4.49 -17.39 5.13
C ARG A 50 -3.77 -16.16 5.68
N LYS A 51 -3.87 -15.90 6.96
CA LYS A 51 -3.17 -14.81 7.66
C LYS A 51 -1.64 -14.87 7.55
N SER A 52 -1.07 -16.06 7.32
CA SER A 52 0.37 -16.23 7.16
C SER A 52 0.90 -15.42 5.97
N VAL A 53 0.18 -15.35 4.85
CA VAL A 53 0.55 -14.54 3.69
C VAL A 53 0.63 -13.06 4.06
N LEU A 54 -0.38 -12.56 4.80
CA LEU A 54 -0.38 -11.18 5.28
C LEU A 54 0.80 -10.92 6.23
N GLY A 55 1.06 -11.83 7.16
CA GLY A 55 2.17 -11.70 8.11
C GLY A 55 3.53 -11.65 7.42
N VAL A 56 3.77 -12.51 6.42
CA VAL A 56 5.00 -12.50 5.63
C VAL A 56 5.14 -11.17 4.86
N MET A 57 4.07 -10.73 4.17
CA MET A 57 4.12 -9.48 3.41
C MET A 57 4.35 -8.26 4.31
N MET A 58 3.76 -8.23 5.51
CA MET A 58 4.02 -7.17 6.49
C MET A 58 5.47 -7.21 6.98
N ALA A 59 6.05 -8.38 7.25
CA ALA A 59 7.44 -8.51 7.68
C ALA A 59 8.41 -8.03 6.57
N VAL A 60 8.19 -8.44 5.32
CA VAL A 60 8.96 -7.97 4.16
C VAL A 60 8.84 -6.45 4.00
N THR A 61 7.62 -5.91 4.08
CA THR A 61 7.39 -4.46 4.00
C THR A 61 8.13 -3.73 5.13
N GLY A 62 8.11 -4.27 6.35
CA GLY A 62 8.83 -3.73 7.48
C GLY A 62 10.33 -3.65 7.22
N THR A 63 10.92 -4.72 6.68
CA THR A 63 12.35 -4.76 6.32
C THR A 63 12.69 -3.70 5.26
N VAL A 64 11.90 -3.59 4.21
CA VAL A 64 12.13 -2.59 3.14
C VAL A 64 11.99 -1.15 3.67
N LEU A 65 11.01 -0.89 4.55
CA LEU A 65 10.86 0.42 5.20
C LEU A 65 12.03 0.78 6.10
N VAL A 66 12.57 -0.18 6.87
CA VAL A 66 13.77 0.03 7.68
C VAL A 66 14.96 0.38 6.78
N LEU A 67 15.17 -0.38 5.70
CA LEU A 67 16.23 -0.09 4.73
C LEU A 67 16.05 1.29 4.08
N ALA A 68 14.83 1.67 3.71
CA ALA A 68 14.51 2.98 3.17
C ALA A 68 14.77 4.11 4.19
N GLY A 69 14.52 3.88 5.48
CA GLY A 69 14.84 4.82 6.55
C GLY A 69 16.34 4.94 6.76
N LEU A 70 17.05 3.82 6.86
CA LEU A 70 18.49 3.79 7.10
C LEU A 70 19.31 4.33 5.91
N SER A 71 18.86 4.12 4.67
CA SER A 71 19.54 4.68 3.50
C SER A 71 19.63 6.21 3.52
N ARG A 72 18.75 6.87 4.29
CA ARG A 72 18.82 8.34 4.52
C ARG A 72 20.04 8.78 5.29
N LEU A 73 20.68 7.89 6.07
CA LEU A 73 21.95 8.18 6.75
C LEU A 73 23.11 8.33 5.77
N LEU A 74 23.01 7.68 4.62
CA LEU A 74 24.07 7.70 3.60
C LEU A 74 23.97 8.94 2.68
N SER A 75 22.93 9.77 2.86
CA SER A 75 22.80 10.98 2.04
C SER A 75 23.62 12.14 2.55
N ALA A 76 24.09 12.97 1.62
CA ALA A 76 24.85 14.18 1.95
C ALA A 76 24.05 15.17 2.82
N THR A 77 22.70 15.14 2.71
CA THR A 77 21.79 15.92 3.54
C THR A 77 20.82 14.99 4.27
N VAL A 78 21.05 14.78 5.57
CA VAL A 78 20.23 13.90 6.38
C VAL A 78 18.91 14.61 6.73
N VAL A 79 17.79 14.06 6.24
CA VAL A 79 16.44 14.52 6.62
C VAL A 79 15.95 13.67 7.79
N TRP A 80 16.32 14.09 9.00
CA TRP A 80 16.03 13.36 10.25
C TRP A 80 14.57 12.88 10.41
N PRO A 81 13.52 13.70 10.12
CA PRO A 81 12.16 13.23 10.25
C PRO A 81 11.83 12.04 9.35
N SER A 82 12.32 12.06 8.11
CA SER A 82 12.10 10.95 7.17
C SER A 82 12.77 9.66 7.65
N MET A 83 14.01 9.75 8.14
CA MET A 83 14.75 8.61 8.65
C MET A 83 14.02 7.99 9.85
N VAL A 84 13.69 8.79 10.85
CA VAL A 84 13.07 8.30 12.09
C VAL A 84 11.70 7.71 11.81
N LEU A 85 10.85 8.41 11.04
CA LEU A 85 9.49 7.98 10.78
C LEU A 85 9.44 6.70 9.92
N LEU A 86 10.25 6.60 8.87
CA LEU A 86 10.29 5.40 8.02
C LEU A 86 10.83 4.19 8.78
N THR A 87 11.90 4.38 9.56
CA THR A 87 12.47 3.29 10.38
C THR A 87 11.47 2.83 11.44
N ALA A 88 10.82 3.75 12.16
CA ALA A 88 9.81 3.43 13.15
C ALA A 88 8.61 2.69 12.54
N ALA A 89 8.13 3.13 11.37
CA ALA A 89 7.08 2.44 10.63
C ALA A 89 7.52 1.05 10.20
N GLY A 90 8.76 0.89 9.74
CA GLY A 90 9.33 -0.39 9.36
C GLY A 90 9.38 -1.37 10.53
N VAL A 91 9.85 -0.93 11.69
CA VAL A 91 9.83 -1.72 12.93
C VAL A 91 8.41 -2.12 13.33
N TRP A 92 7.45 -1.19 13.20
CA TRP A 92 6.04 -1.48 13.45
C TRP A 92 5.50 -2.57 12.51
N PHE A 93 5.72 -2.43 11.20
CA PHE A 93 5.27 -3.41 10.21
C PHE A 93 5.89 -4.79 10.46
N PHE A 94 7.19 -4.84 10.76
CA PHE A 94 7.89 -6.08 11.06
C PHE A 94 7.34 -6.73 12.32
N ALA A 95 7.19 -5.98 13.42
CA ALA A 95 6.66 -6.48 14.69
C ALA A 95 5.21 -6.99 14.53
N MET A 96 4.37 -6.27 13.78
CA MET A 96 3.00 -6.69 13.53
C MET A 96 2.94 -7.92 12.62
N GLY A 97 3.76 -7.97 11.57
CA GLY A 97 3.90 -9.13 10.70
C GLY A 97 4.30 -10.38 11.49
N TRP A 98 5.29 -10.25 12.36
CA TRP A 98 5.73 -11.33 13.25
C TRP A 98 4.62 -11.83 14.17
N ARG A 99 3.86 -10.91 14.79
CA ARG A 99 2.71 -11.26 15.64
C ARG A 99 1.61 -11.97 14.86
N VAL A 100 1.33 -11.53 13.62
CA VAL A 100 0.35 -12.19 12.75
C VAL A 100 0.80 -13.61 12.42
N LEU A 101 2.09 -13.83 12.16
CA LEU A 101 2.66 -15.14 11.88
C LEU A 101 2.63 -16.06 13.12
N SER A 102 2.93 -15.51 14.30
CA SER A 102 2.97 -16.28 15.56
C SER A 102 1.60 -16.51 16.19
N ALA A 103 0.54 -15.92 15.66
CA ALA A 103 -0.81 -16.08 16.20
C ALA A 103 -1.33 -17.51 15.95
N PRO A 104 -1.85 -18.20 16.98
CA PRO A 104 -2.36 -19.57 16.83
C PRO A 104 -3.49 -19.64 15.82
N GLU A 105 -3.56 -20.78 15.13
CA GLU A 105 -4.61 -21.05 14.14
C GLU A 105 -6.00 -21.02 14.81
N GLY A 106 -6.98 -20.46 14.07
CA GLY A 106 -8.37 -20.36 14.56
C GLY A 106 -8.69 -19.15 15.44
N ARG A 107 -7.68 -18.39 15.92
CA ARG A 107 -7.93 -17.12 16.62
C ARG A 107 -7.81 -15.94 15.66
N GLY A 108 -8.74 -14.99 15.79
CA GLY A 108 -8.66 -13.72 15.06
C GLY A 108 -7.35 -12.97 15.40
N ILE A 109 -6.91 -12.10 14.50
CA ILE A 109 -5.78 -11.21 14.73
C ILE A 109 -6.28 -10.09 15.65
N ALA A 110 -6.38 -10.36 16.95
CA ALA A 110 -6.78 -9.34 17.92
C ALA A 110 -5.55 -8.88 18.68
N MET A 111 -5.27 -7.59 18.64
CA MET A 111 -4.23 -6.95 19.43
C MET A 111 -4.84 -6.07 20.51
N PRO A 112 -4.16 -5.90 21.65
CA PRO A 112 -4.62 -4.94 22.65
C PRO A 112 -4.71 -3.56 21.99
N PRO A 113 -5.80 -2.82 22.19
CA PRO A 113 -6.01 -1.52 21.57
C PRO A 113 -4.92 -0.55 22.04
N ASN A 114 -4.08 -0.13 21.13
CA ASN A 114 -3.07 0.90 21.38
C ASN A 114 -3.09 1.91 20.23
N ALA A 115 -3.82 2.97 20.41
CA ALA A 115 -3.98 4.04 19.41
C ALA A 115 -2.63 4.68 19.02
N VAL A 116 -1.68 4.77 19.95
CA VAL A 116 -0.36 5.36 19.68
C VAL A 116 0.41 4.54 18.66
N GLN A 117 0.32 3.21 18.72
CA GLN A 117 0.99 2.35 17.76
C GLN A 117 0.45 2.51 16.34
N CYS A 118 -0.83 2.85 16.16
CA CYS A 118 -1.42 3.14 14.85
C CYS A 118 -0.92 4.47 14.27
N LEU A 119 -0.55 5.43 15.11
CA LEU A 119 -0.07 6.73 14.65
C LEU A 119 1.30 6.64 13.97
N ILE A 120 2.16 5.70 14.37
CA ILE A 120 3.53 5.57 13.86
C ILE A 120 3.54 5.36 12.33
N PRO A 121 2.94 4.29 11.76
CA PRO A 121 2.96 4.08 10.33
C PRO A 121 2.13 5.11 9.57
N THR A 122 1.04 5.61 10.18
CA THR A 122 0.20 6.64 9.58
C THR A 122 0.96 7.96 9.44
N ALA A 123 1.67 8.40 10.48
CA ALA A 123 2.48 9.62 10.46
C ALA A 123 3.63 9.50 9.45
N ALA A 124 4.28 8.33 9.35
CA ALA A 124 5.35 8.10 8.39
C ALA A 124 4.86 8.25 6.95
N LEU A 125 3.72 7.63 6.61
CA LEU A 125 3.17 7.73 5.26
C LEU A 125 2.59 9.10 4.94
N LEU A 126 1.99 9.77 5.92
CA LEU A 126 1.56 11.15 5.78
C LEU A 126 2.77 12.06 5.49
N TRP A 127 3.87 11.85 6.18
CA TRP A 127 5.11 12.58 5.93
C TRP A 127 5.63 12.35 4.51
N VAL A 128 5.66 11.10 4.05
CA VAL A 128 6.03 10.77 2.66
C VAL A 128 5.11 11.45 1.65
N LEU A 129 3.81 11.46 1.92
CA LEU A 129 2.81 12.12 1.07
C LEU A 129 3.07 13.63 0.99
N ILE A 130 3.30 14.29 2.13
CA ILE A 130 3.61 15.72 2.19
C ILE A 130 4.91 16.03 1.44
N GLN A 131 5.97 15.24 1.64
CA GLN A 131 7.22 15.43 0.92
C GLN A 131 7.04 15.32 -0.59
N ARG A 132 6.33 14.30 -1.06
CA ARG A 132 6.08 14.12 -2.49
C ARG A 132 5.29 15.27 -3.10
N PHE A 133 4.33 15.79 -2.37
CA PHE A 133 3.52 16.92 -2.83
C PHE A 133 4.31 18.25 -2.82
N SER A 134 5.20 18.44 -1.84
CA SER A 134 5.96 19.67 -1.66
C SER A 134 7.15 19.80 -2.60
N ILE A 135 7.83 18.67 -2.94
CA ILE A 135 9.05 18.70 -3.76
C ILE A 135 8.71 18.88 -5.24
N ILE A 136 7.73 18.12 -5.73
CA ILE A 136 7.28 18.21 -7.12
C ILE A 136 5.75 18.22 -7.10
N PRO A 137 5.12 19.39 -7.27
CA PRO A 137 3.67 19.47 -7.22
C PRO A 137 3.04 18.59 -8.30
N ALA A 138 2.01 17.87 -7.89
CA ALA A 138 1.22 17.05 -8.78
C ALA A 138 0.57 17.95 -9.86
N ALA A 139 0.78 17.61 -11.10
CA ALA A 139 0.19 18.32 -12.23
C ALA A 139 -0.43 17.31 -13.21
N SER A 140 -1.53 17.71 -13.85
CA SER A 140 -2.23 16.84 -14.80
C SER A 140 -1.36 16.39 -15.98
N ALA A 141 -0.37 17.20 -16.35
CA ALA A 141 0.60 16.89 -17.40
C ALA A 141 1.74 15.95 -16.93
N ARG A 142 2.07 15.96 -15.64
CA ARG A 142 3.15 15.13 -15.05
C ARG A 142 2.56 13.89 -14.38
N LEU A 143 2.11 12.95 -15.17
CA LEU A 143 1.48 11.71 -14.72
C LEU A 143 2.33 10.94 -13.70
N GLY A 144 3.64 10.86 -13.90
CA GLY A 144 4.55 10.14 -13.01
C GLY A 144 4.53 10.66 -11.58
N CYS A 145 4.64 11.97 -11.40
CA CYS A 145 4.60 12.60 -10.07
C CYS A 145 3.25 12.40 -9.39
N THR A 146 2.17 12.51 -10.15
CA THR A 146 0.82 12.37 -9.60
C THR A 146 0.51 10.91 -9.22
N PHE A 147 0.96 9.94 -10.00
CA PHE A 147 0.83 8.53 -9.62
C PHE A 147 1.65 8.19 -8.37
N ARG A 148 2.80 8.81 -8.15
CA ARG A 148 3.54 8.66 -6.88
C ARG A 148 2.77 9.22 -5.68
N VAL A 149 2.09 10.35 -5.84
CA VAL A 149 1.23 10.91 -4.78
C VAL A 149 0.03 9.98 -4.52
N LEU A 150 -0.62 9.47 -5.58
CA LEU A 150 -1.72 8.51 -5.47
C LEU A 150 -1.26 7.18 -4.87
N GLY A 151 -0.05 6.71 -5.18
CA GLY A 151 0.56 5.54 -4.56
C GLY A 151 0.74 5.71 -3.05
N ALA A 152 1.28 6.85 -2.61
CA ALA A 152 1.41 7.17 -1.19
C ALA A 152 0.05 7.29 -0.48
N LEU A 153 -0.94 7.89 -1.14
CA LEU A 153 -2.32 7.97 -0.63
C LEU A 153 -2.95 6.57 -0.50
N GLY A 154 -2.79 5.72 -1.52
CA GLY A 154 -3.24 4.33 -1.48
C GLY A 154 -2.59 3.55 -0.34
N ALA A 155 -1.28 3.72 -0.14
CA ALA A 155 -0.56 3.11 0.97
C ALA A 155 -1.07 3.62 2.34
N LEU A 156 -1.37 4.90 2.47
CA LEU A 156 -1.94 5.49 3.69
C LEU A 156 -3.33 4.89 4.00
N LEU A 157 -4.20 4.74 3.00
CA LEU A 157 -5.49 4.07 3.14
C LEU A 157 -5.33 2.61 3.56
N CYS A 158 -4.36 1.90 2.96
CA CYS A 158 -4.04 0.52 3.34
C CYS A 158 -3.61 0.41 4.80
N VAL A 159 -2.74 1.30 5.28
CA VAL A 159 -2.31 1.33 6.68
C VAL A 159 -3.49 1.60 7.61
N GLY A 160 -4.35 2.54 7.29
CA GLY A 160 -5.58 2.79 8.06
C GLY A 160 -6.48 1.55 8.13
N MET A 161 -6.63 0.84 7.03
CA MET A 161 -7.35 -0.44 6.97
C MET A 161 -6.67 -1.51 7.82
N LEU A 162 -5.34 -1.68 7.71
CA LEU A 162 -4.58 -2.65 8.52
C LEU A 162 -4.67 -2.34 10.01
N CYS A 163 -4.56 -1.07 10.41
CA CYS A 163 -4.77 -0.65 11.80
C CYS A 163 -6.18 -1.04 12.29
N LYS A 164 -7.20 -0.76 11.49
CA LYS A 164 -8.58 -1.15 11.84
C LYS A 164 -8.72 -2.67 11.99
N LEU A 165 -8.12 -3.42 11.08
CA LEU A 165 -8.14 -4.88 11.07
C LEU A 165 -7.45 -5.50 12.31
N LEU A 166 -6.31 -4.93 12.72
CA LEU A 166 -5.46 -5.46 13.79
C LEU A 166 -5.95 -5.07 15.19
N TYR A 167 -6.48 -3.84 15.35
CA TYR A 167 -6.77 -3.28 16.67
C TYR A 167 -8.26 -3.26 17.04
N VAL A 168 -9.16 -3.48 16.09
CA VAL A 168 -10.60 -3.52 16.35
C VAL A 168 -11.14 -4.92 16.04
N PRO A 169 -11.09 -5.85 17.00
CA PRO A 169 -11.56 -7.22 16.76
C PRO A 169 -13.09 -7.29 16.62
N GLY A 170 -13.56 -8.24 15.85
CA GLY A 170 -14.98 -8.62 15.78
C GLY A 170 -15.85 -7.90 14.75
N GLY A 171 -15.29 -6.95 14.01
CA GLY A 171 -16.03 -6.28 12.92
C GLY A 171 -16.02 -7.06 11.60
N THR A 172 -17.05 -6.87 10.79
CA THR A 172 -17.08 -7.33 9.39
C THR A 172 -16.42 -6.27 8.52
N TYR A 173 -15.13 -6.42 8.26
CA TYR A 173 -14.35 -5.42 7.52
C TYR A 173 -14.14 -5.79 6.05
N GLY A 174 -14.80 -6.81 5.53
CA GLY A 174 -14.59 -7.32 4.18
C GLY A 174 -14.67 -6.23 3.10
N CYS A 175 -15.73 -5.42 3.14
CA CYS A 175 -15.87 -4.29 2.21
C CYS A 175 -14.69 -3.30 2.30
N THR A 176 -14.29 -2.91 3.51
CA THR A 176 -13.17 -1.98 3.74
C THR A 176 -11.84 -2.57 3.25
N VAL A 177 -11.60 -3.86 3.53
CA VAL A 177 -10.39 -4.56 3.11
C VAL A 177 -10.33 -4.69 1.59
N GLN A 178 -11.43 -5.04 0.94
CA GLN A 178 -11.51 -5.15 -0.51
C GLN A 178 -11.29 -3.79 -1.19
N GLN A 179 -11.95 -2.74 -0.73
CA GLN A 179 -11.86 -1.42 -1.33
C GLN A 179 -10.47 -0.80 -1.14
N TYR A 180 -9.99 -0.70 0.09
CA TYR A 180 -8.72 -0.01 0.38
C TYR A 180 -7.51 -0.88 0.03
N GLY A 181 -7.61 -2.19 0.19
CA GLY A 181 -6.58 -3.12 -0.24
C GLY A 181 -6.38 -3.11 -1.76
N SER A 182 -7.48 -3.13 -2.53
CA SER A 182 -7.42 -3.08 -3.99
C SER A 182 -6.91 -1.73 -4.51
N LEU A 183 -7.34 -0.61 -3.93
CA LEU A 183 -6.83 0.71 -4.30
C LEU A 183 -5.32 0.84 -4.00
N ALA A 184 -4.88 0.36 -2.84
CA ALA A 184 -3.47 0.36 -2.50
C ALA A 184 -2.65 -0.50 -3.46
N PHE A 185 -3.10 -1.71 -3.75
CA PHE A 185 -2.45 -2.58 -4.73
C PHE A 185 -2.39 -1.90 -6.11
N TYR A 186 -3.48 -1.31 -6.56
CA TYR A 186 -3.56 -0.65 -7.85
C TYR A 186 -2.60 0.52 -7.98
N PHE A 187 -2.66 1.49 -7.06
CA PHE A 187 -1.84 2.69 -7.17
C PHE A 187 -0.39 2.47 -6.69
N ALA A 188 -0.18 1.80 -5.57
CA ALA A 188 1.15 1.64 -5.01
C ALA A 188 1.95 0.53 -5.73
N THR A 189 1.33 -0.62 -6.03
CA THR A 189 2.04 -1.72 -6.67
C THR A 189 1.99 -1.61 -8.20
N CYS A 190 0.80 -1.48 -8.81
CA CYS A 190 0.68 -1.56 -10.27
C CYS A 190 1.12 -0.29 -10.99
N HIS A 191 1.10 0.87 -10.34
CA HIS A 191 1.53 2.12 -10.97
C HIS A 191 2.91 2.57 -10.52
N GLU A 192 3.21 2.55 -9.23
CA GLU A 192 4.44 3.11 -8.69
C GLU A 192 5.64 2.18 -8.86
N LEU A 193 5.52 0.87 -8.59
CA LEU A 193 6.65 -0.05 -8.75
C LEU A 193 7.19 -0.11 -10.17
N PRO A 194 6.37 -0.28 -11.23
CA PRO A 194 6.87 -0.27 -12.59
C PRO A 194 7.58 1.03 -12.96
N GLN A 195 7.09 2.16 -12.46
CA GLN A 195 7.74 3.44 -12.69
C GLN A 195 9.09 3.53 -11.99
N ALA A 196 9.19 3.09 -10.73
CA ALA A 196 10.45 3.10 -10.00
C ALA A 196 11.50 2.17 -10.65
N ILE A 197 11.08 0.99 -11.10
CA ILE A 197 11.96 0.05 -11.82
C ILE A 197 12.43 0.65 -13.15
N PHE A 198 11.54 1.28 -13.90
CA PHE A 198 11.87 1.91 -15.16
C PHE A 198 12.87 3.06 -15.02
N GLU A 199 12.68 3.90 -14.00
CA GLU A 199 13.61 4.99 -13.69
C GLU A 199 14.96 4.47 -13.17
N LEU A 200 14.97 3.33 -12.45
CA LEU A 200 16.20 2.66 -12.04
C LEU A 200 17.01 2.19 -13.24
N VAL A 201 16.36 1.50 -14.19
CA VAL A 201 17.02 1.01 -15.41
C VAL A 201 17.64 2.15 -16.22
N ARG A 202 17.03 3.34 -16.16
CA ARG A 202 17.54 4.56 -16.83
C ARG A 202 18.58 5.33 -16.03
N GLY A 203 18.86 4.94 -14.78
CA GLY A 203 19.79 5.66 -13.90
C GLY A 203 19.33 7.06 -13.50
N SER A 204 18.04 7.37 -13.65
CA SER A 204 17.47 8.70 -13.39
C SER A 204 16.92 8.87 -11.96
N VAL A 205 16.95 7.81 -11.14
CA VAL A 205 16.38 7.81 -9.80
C VAL A 205 17.48 7.71 -8.74
N SER A 206 17.33 8.45 -7.63
CA SER A 206 18.17 8.27 -6.47
C SER A 206 17.80 6.99 -5.71
N GLU A 207 18.78 6.31 -5.11
CA GLU A 207 18.57 5.09 -4.32
C GLU A 207 17.50 5.26 -3.23
N GLN A 208 17.46 6.41 -2.59
CA GLN A 208 16.48 6.73 -1.56
C GLN A 208 15.05 6.81 -2.09
N THR A 209 14.88 7.42 -3.27
CA THR A 209 13.57 7.49 -3.93
C THR A 209 13.12 6.10 -4.36
N LEU A 210 14.03 5.29 -4.89
CA LEU A 210 13.78 3.90 -5.26
C LEU A 210 13.32 3.08 -4.05
N LEU A 211 14.09 3.08 -2.96
CA LEU A 211 13.75 2.33 -1.75
C LEU A 211 12.41 2.77 -1.14
N THR A 212 12.12 4.07 -1.18
CA THR A 212 10.82 4.58 -0.70
C THR A 212 9.67 4.10 -1.60
N SER A 213 9.86 4.10 -2.92
CA SER A 213 8.86 3.60 -3.87
C SER A 213 8.67 2.08 -3.77
N LEU A 214 9.75 1.32 -3.56
CA LEU A 214 9.67 -0.11 -3.25
C LEU A 214 8.89 -0.37 -1.96
N ALA A 215 9.16 0.40 -0.90
CA ALA A 215 8.44 0.27 0.37
C ALA A 215 6.93 0.52 0.19
N ILE A 216 6.56 1.57 -0.55
CA ILE A 216 5.15 1.87 -0.85
C ILE A 216 4.52 0.76 -1.68
N GLY A 217 5.22 0.25 -2.69
CA GLY A 217 4.76 -0.89 -3.47
C GLY A 217 4.54 -2.15 -2.63
N CYS A 218 5.42 -2.43 -1.67
CA CYS A 218 5.26 -3.53 -0.71
C CYS A 218 4.04 -3.33 0.20
N ILE A 219 3.70 -2.08 0.59
CA ILE A 219 2.46 -1.80 1.31
C ILE A 219 1.24 -2.13 0.44
N GLY A 220 1.28 -1.84 -0.86
CA GLY A 220 0.24 -2.27 -1.79
C GLY A 220 0.09 -3.79 -1.87
N LEU A 221 1.20 -4.53 -1.83
CA LEU A 221 1.18 -6.00 -1.73
C LEU A 221 0.60 -6.49 -0.40
N CYS A 222 0.81 -5.77 0.72
CA CYS A 222 0.09 -6.06 1.97
C CYS A 222 -1.41 -5.88 1.80
N GLY A 223 -1.86 -4.88 1.04
CA GLY A 223 -3.27 -4.69 0.69
C GLY A 223 -3.84 -5.89 -0.06
N LEU A 224 -3.13 -6.39 -1.08
CA LEU A 224 -3.49 -7.61 -1.80
C LEU A 224 -3.52 -8.83 -0.88
N ALA A 225 -2.50 -9.02 -0.03
CA ALA A 225 -2.44 -10.11 0.93
C ALA A 225 -3.62 -10.05 1.92
N ALA A 226 -3.98 -8.86 2.40
CA ALA A 226 -5.15 -8.67 3.25
C ALA A 226 -6.45 -9.10 2.55
N MET A 227 -6.63 -8.76 1.27
CA MET A 227 -7.77 -9.22 0.47
C MET A 227 -7.83 -10.74 0.37
N LEU A 228 -6.69 -11.41 0.17
CA LEU A 228 -6.60 -12.87 0.10
C LEU A 228 -6.89 -13.55 1.45
N THR A 229 -6.81 -12.82 2.56
CA THR A 229 -7.16 -13.34 3.89
C THR A 229 -8.65 -13.26 4.21
N THR A 230 -9.44 -12.58 3.39
CA THR A 230 -10.89 -12.47 3.57
C THR A 230 -11.62 -13.62 2.92
N VAL A 231 -12.70 -14.09 3.53
CA VAL A 231 -13.57 -15.17 3.02
C VAL A 231 -15.00 -14.68 2.98
N PRO A 232 -15.74 -14.97 1.90
CA PRO A 232 -17.15 -14.66 1.84
C PRO A 232 -17.91 -15.25 3.05
N ARG A 233 -18.81 -14.47 3.62
CA ARG A 233 -19.68 -14.95 4.68
C ARG A 233 -20.58 -16.02 4.06
N SER A 234 -20.41 -17.29 4.44
CA SER A 234 -21.37 -18.31 4.08
C SER A 234 -22.72 -17.91 4.70
N ASN A 235 -23.71 -17.65 3.87
CA ASN A 235 -25.09 -17.51 4.36
C ASN A 235 -25.40 -18.78 5.17
N PRO A 236 -25.81 -18.67 6.43
CA PRO A 236 -26.28 -19.82 7.14
C PRO A 236 -27.43 -20.41 6.30
N THR A 237 -27.15 -21.56 5.74
CA THR A 237 -28.17 -22.30 4.96
C THR A 237 -29.39 -22.50 5.87
N LYS A 238 -30.59 -22.33 5.34
CA LYS A 238 -31.88 -22.50 6.02
C LYS A 238 -32.02 -23.83 6.79
N LYS A 239 -31.05 -24.72 6.76
CA LYS A 239 -30.98 -25.98 7.47
C LYS A 239 -30.79 -25.88 8.99
N ASP A 240 -30.11 -24.80 9.47
CA ASP A 240 -29.85 -24.63 10.91
C ASP A 240 -31.04 -23.99 11.69
N LYS A 241 -32.21 -23.84 11.06
CA LYS A 241 -33.43 -23.34 11.69
C LYS A 241 -34.52 -24.42 11.84
N ALA A 242 -34.19 -25.68 11.58
CA ALA A 242 -35.14 -26.80 11.62
C ALA A 242 -34.83 -27.82 12.74
N ASP A 243 -33.90 -27.53 13.66
CA ASP A 243 -33.64 -28.32 14.86
C ASP A 243 -33.94 -27.52 16.14
#